data_2933b4e7e2dd29331b2b28979979e238
#
_entry.id   2933b4e7e2dd29331b2b28979979e238
#
_cell.length_a   1.000
_cell.length_b   1.000
_cell.length_c   1.000
_cell.angle_alpha   90.00
_cell.angle_beta   90.00
_cell.angle_gamma   90.00
#
_symmetry.space_group_name_H-M   'P 1'
#
loop_
_entity.id
_entity.type
_entity.pdbx_description
1 polymer ?
#
loop_
_entity_poly.entity_id
_entity_poly.type
_entity_poly.pdbx_seq_one_letter_code
_entity_poly.pdbx_strand_id
1 'polypeptide(L)'
;QTVGDNLGRLTDAILLALSRSDIVILIGGLGPTQDDLTRDGIAAALNDPLILDEGILSELKAFFDGRGLRWVESNSRQAMKPACGVAISNRMGTAPGLFCEKSGKIVVALPGPPREFNPMAKTVVQEYLARHTGGTIIHSKVVRVCGLGESRVEELIRDLIENEDPTVAPYAKTGEVHLRVTARGQGLEEASSKIEPMVAEIRRRLSWHVYGFDDQSLEDVVIAGCKAHGYTIAVAESCTAGNLGGRIANVAGASSVLEGGVICYSNEVKHRELGISSELLGEFSAVSEPVAAQMAEAVRTKFGTHFGISVTGVAGPGSDDQGNPEGLVYVGLADENGTQVEKLNLGKGRDGIRIRAVQWALTTLWRELYDEANSPESIGLHPPL
;
A
#
# COMPACT_ATOMS: atom_id res chain seq x y z
N GLN A 1 16.28 -11.35 -14.63
CA GLN A 1 16.12 -12.16 -15.86
C GLN A 1 14.92 -13.05 -15.71
N THR A 2 14.07 -13.17 -16.74
CA THR A 2 12.96 -14.13 -16.80
C THR A 2 13.38 -15.30 -17.68
N VAL A 3 13.14 -16.53 -17.23
CA VAL A 3 13.52 -17.75 -17.93
C VAL A 3 12.25 -18.59 -18.10
N GLY A 4 12.01 -19.09 -19.31
CA GLY A 4 10.89 -20.01 -19.58
C GLY A 4 11.19 -21.42 -19.11
N ASP A 5 10.14 -22.25 -19.05
CA ASP A 5 10.12 -23.60 -18.45
C ASP A 5 10.93 -24.61 -19.28
N ASN A 6 12.26 -24.49 -19.18
CA ASN A 6 13.22 -25.38 -19.80
C ASN A 6 14.42 -25.57 -18.87
N LEU A 7 14.68 -26.83 -18.49
CA LEU A 7 15.70 -27.16 -17.50
C LEU A 7 17.10 -26.65 -17.89
N GLY A 8 17.53 -26.84 -19.13
CA GLY A 8 18.86 -26.42 -19.59
C GLY A 8 19.02 -24.89 -19.50
N ARG A 9 18.06 -24.14 -20.05
CA ARG A 9 18.08 -22.66 -19.98
C ARG A 9 18.04 -22.14 -18.53
N LEU A 10 17.26 -22.80 -17.66
CA LEU A 10 17.18 -22.43 -16.26
C LEU A 10 18.50 -22.71 -15.53
N THR A 11 19.10 -23.88 -15.76
CA THR A 11 20.40 -24.25 -15.20
C THR A 11 21.50 -23.28 -15.64
N ASP A 12 21.56 -22.97 -16.94
CA ASP A 12 22.54 -22.00 -17.50
C ASP A 12 22.37 -20.61 -16.90
N ALA A 13 21.12 -20.16 -16.72
CA ALA A 13 20.83 -18.85 -16.11
C ALA A 13 21.26 -18.82 -14.63
N ILE A 14 21.04 -19.89 -13.87
CA ILE A 14 21.49 -20.00 -12.48
C ILE A 14 23.02 -19.99 -12.41
N LEU A 15 23.71 -20.77 -13.23
CA LEU A 15 25.16 -20.83 -13.29
C LEU A 15 25.75 -19.45 -13.65
N LEU A 16 25.18 -18.76 -14.62
CA LEU A 16 25.61 -17.42 -15.01
C LEU A 16 25.39 -16.42 -13.84
N ALA A 17 24.28 -16.52 -13.13
CA ALA A 17 24.03 -15.68 -11.97
C ALA A 17 25.03 -15.96 -10.83
N LEU A 18 25.32 -17.23 -10.53
CA LEU A 18 26.29 -17.66 -9.52
C LEU A 18 27.73 -17.27 -9.87
N SER A 19 28.09 -17.14 -11.17
CA SER A 19 29.44 -16.73 -11.58
C SER A 19 29.76 -15.28 -11.19
N ARG A 20 28.73 -14.44 -10.99
CA ARG A 20 28.87 -12.99 -10.72
C ARG A 20 28.24 -12.51 -9.41
N SER A 21 27.61 -13.42 -8.66
CA SER A 21 26.92 -13.09 -7.42
C SER A 21 27.16 -14.17 -6.39
N ASP A 22 27.13 -13.80 -5.11
CA ASP A 22 27.24 -14.74 -4.01
C ASP A 22 25.88 -15.29 -3.59
N ILE A 23 24.81 -14.51 -3.86
CA ILE A 23 23.44 -14.86 -3.55
C ILE A 23 22.59 -14.75 -4.83
N VAL A 24 21.85 -15.79 -5.15
CA VAL A 24 20.89 -15.83 -6.27
C VAL A 24 19.50 -16.13 -5.71
N ILE A 25 18.52 -15.29 -6.06
CA ILE A 25 17.13 -15.47 -5.64
C ILE A 25 16.29 -15.82 -6.89
N LEU A 26 15.57 -16.92 -6.80
CA LEU A 26 14.65 -17.42 -7.82
C LEU A 26 13.22 -17.25 -7.33
N ILE A 27 12.31 -16.88 -8.24
CA ILE A 27 10.90 -16.65 -7.90
C ILE A 27 10.02 -17.47 -8.85
N GLY A 28 9.18 -18.35 -8.30
CA GLY A 28 8.28 -19.21 -9.03
C GLY A 28 8.87 -20.61 -9.37
N GLY A 29 8.08 -21.43 -10.08
CA GLY A 29 8.47 -22.77 -10.52
C GLY A 29 8.65 -23.78 -9.37
N LEU A 30 7.94 -23.60 -8.24
CA LEU A 30 7.96 -24.46 -7.06
C LEU A 30 6.65 -25.25 -6.86
N GLY A 31 5.75 -25.24 -7.83
CA GLY A 31 4.50 -25.98 -7.80
C GLY A 31 4.69 -27.50 -8.03
N PRO A 32 3.59 -28.26 -8.15
CA PRO A 32 3.62 -29.70 -8.34
C PRO A 32 3.62 -30.14 -9.83
N THR A 33 3.55 -29.17 -10.76
CA THR A 33 3.37 -29.46 -12.19
C THR A 33 4.70 -29.78 -12.89
N GLN A 34 4.64 -30.32 -14.11
CA GLN A 34 5.85 -30.73 -14.83
C GLN A 34 6.71 -29.55 -15.32
N ASP A 35 6.11 -28.39 -15.44
CA ASP A 35 6.74 -27.11 -15.80
C ASP A 35 7.37 -26.38 -14.59
N ASP A 36 7.11 -26.86 -13.36
CA ASP A 36 7.76 -26.36 -12.14
C ASP A 36 9.18 -26.93 -12.00
N LEU A 37 10.13 -26.33 -12.68
CA LEU A 37 11.50 -26.85 -12.84
C LEU A 37 12.55 -26.18 -11.92
N THR A 38 12.13 -25.27 -11.03
CA THR A 38 13.10 -24.49 -10.22
C THR A 38 13.95 -25.38 -9.31
N ARG A 39 13.36 -26.39 -8.67
CA ARG A 39 14.10 -27.37 -7.84
C ARG A 39 15.13 -28.16 -8.65
N ASP A 40 14.70 -28.66 -9.81
CA ASP A 40 15.54 -29.43 -10.73
C ASP A 40 16.69 -28.55 -11.26
N GLY A 41 16.42 -27.30 -11.63
CA GLY A 41 17.44 -26.33 -12.09
C GLY A 41 18.47 -25.99 -11.02
N ILE A 42 18.05 -25.82 -9.76
CA ILE A 42 18.97 -25.60 -8.64
C ILE A 42 19.85 -26.83 -8.41
N ALA A 43 19.24 -28.01 -8.37
CA ALA A 43 19.95 -29.26 -8.18
C ALA A 43 21.01 -29.49 -9.27
N ALA A 44 20.65 -29.25 -10.53
CA ALA A 44 21.59 -29.34 -11.67
C ALA A 44 22.71 -28.28 -11.58
N ALA A 45 22.38 -27.02 -11.31
CA ALA A 45 23.36 -25.94 -11.25
C ALA A 45 24.36 -26.10 -10.07
N LEU A 46 23.89 -26.64 -8.93
CA LEU A 46 24.75 -26.90 -7.78
C LEU A 46 25.43 -28.27 -7.82
N ASN A 47 25.18 -29.05 -8.86
CA ASN A 47 25.60 -30.46 -8.96
C ASN A 47 25.28 -31.21 -7.66
N ASP A 48 24.01 -31.20 -7.27
CA ASP A 48 23.51 -31.73 -6.00
C ASP A 48 22.26 -32.57 -6.26
N PRO A 49 22.15 -33.81 -5.70
CA PRO A 49 21.02 -34.66 -6.00
C PRO A 49 19.73 -34.13 -5.37
N LEU A 50 18.59 -34.30 -6.06
CA LEU A 50 17.28 -34.13 -5.45
C LEU A 50 16.96 -35.28 -4.52
N ILE A 51 16.55 -34.97 -3.30
CA ILE A 51 16.10 -35.94 -2.31
C ILE A 51 14.68 -35.61 -1.85
N LEU A 52 13.92 -36.65 -1.47
CA LEU A 52 12.62 -36.51 -0.84
C LEU A 52 12.82 -36.09 0.63
N ASP A 53 12.14 -35.05 1.07
CA ASP A 53 12.08 -34.66 2.47
C ASP A 53 10.76 -35.16 3.07
N GLU A 54 10.85 -36.20 3.92
CA GLU A 54 9.69 -36.84 4.53
C GLU A 54 8.94 -35.91 5.50
N GLY A 55 9.63 -34.96 6.10
CA GLY A 55 9.01 -33.91 6.96
C GLY A 55 8.08 -33.02 6.14
N ILE A 56 8.58 -32.49 5.01
CA ILE A 56 7.78 -31.66 4.09
C ILE A 56 6.62 -32.50 3.52
N LEU A 57 6.86 -33.73 3.13
CA LEU A 57 5.81 -34.61 2.60
C LEU A 57 4.68 -34.80 3.61
N SER A 58 5.05 -35.02 4.88
CA SER A 58 4.07 -35.16 5.97
C SER A 58 3.27 -33.89 6.20
N GLU A 59 3.94 -32.71 6.23
CA GLU A 59 3.28 -31.40 6.37
C GLU A 59 2.30 -31.13 5.20
N LEU A 60 2.70 -31.43 3.97
CA LEU A 60 1.84 -31.29 2.80
C LEU A 60 0.62 -32.17 2.89
N LYS A 61 0.77 -33.43 3.24
CA LYS A 61 -0.37 -34.37 3.41
C LYS A 61 -1.32 -33.83 4.49
N ALA A 62 -0.80 -33.44 5.64
CA ALA A 62 -1.61 -32.86 6.72
C ALA A 62 -2.35 -31.57 6.28
N PHE A 63 -1.73 -30.74 5.45
CA PHE A 63 -2.38 -29.53 4.90
C PHE A 63 -3.56 -29.89 3.97
N PHE A 64 -3.42 -30.88 3.11
CA PHE A 64 -4.49 -31.35 2.22
C PHE A 64 -5.63 -31.99 3.02
N ASP A 65 -5.30 -32.88 3.95
CA ASP A 65 -6.28 -33.55 4.81
C ASP A 65 -7.06 -32.59 5.67
N GLY A 66 -6.39 -31.62 6.30
CA GLY A 66 -7.02 -30.60 7.15
C GLY A 66 -8.00 -29.68 6.42
N ARG A 67 -7.91 -29.62 5.08
CA ARG A 67 -8.83 -28.83 4.23
C ARG A 67 -9.80 -29.67 3.42
N GLY A 68 -9.80 -30.99 3.60
CA GLY A 68 -10.62 -31.91 2.83
C GLY A 68 -10.29 -31.90 1.33
N LEU A 69 -9.05 -31.55 0.98
CA LEU A 69 -8.58 -31.55 -0.42
C LEU A 69 -8.04 -32.89 -0.83
N ARG A 70 -8.32 -33.27 -2.07
CA ARG A 70 -7.84 -34.55 -2.61
C ARG A 70 -6.33 -34.52 -2.83
N TRP A 71 -5.56 -35.42 -2.23
CA TRP A 71 -4.17 -35.66 -2.54
C TRP A 71 -4.00 -36.25 -3.97
N VAL A 72 -3.05 -35.75 -4.71
CA VAL A 72 -2.58 -36.33 -5.97
C VAL A 72 -1.07 -36.53 -5.89
N GLU A 73 -0.57 -37.63 -6.48
CA GLU A 73 0.82 -38.03 -6.32
C GLU A 73 1.84 -37.01 -6.83
N SER A 74 1.46 -36.22 -7.83
CA SER A 74 2.31 -35.09 -8.30
C SER A 74 2.64 -34.08 -7.22
N ASN A 75 1.84 -33.97 -6.16
CA ASN A 75 2.13 -33.07 -5.04
C ASN A 75 3.38 -33.47 -4.26
N SER A 76 3.78 -34.76 -4.32
CA SER A 76 5.02 -35.22 -3.70
C SER A 76 6.28 -34.53 -4.27
N ARG A 77 6.21 -34.03 -5.52
CA ARG A 77 7.31 -33.20 -6.08
C ARG A 77 7.61 -31.95 -5.26
N GLN A 78 6.63 -31.40 -4.59
CA GLN A 78 6.83 -30.22 -3.74
C GLN A 78 7.66 -30.54 -2.48
N ALA A 79 7.77 -31.82 -2.12
CA ALA A 79 8.63 -32.29 -1.03
C ALA A 79 10.05 -32.65 -1.48
N MET A 80 10.36 -32.55 -2.79
CA MET A 80 11.72 -32.73 -3.28
C MET A 80 12.57 -31.49 -3.07
N LYS A 81 13.83 -31.65 -2.67
CA LYS A 81 14.80 -30.57 -2.51
C LYS A 81 16.22 -31.05 -2.86
N PRO A 82 17.14 -30.12 -3.25
CA PRO A 82 18.57 -30.44 -3.28
C PRO A 82 19.03 -30.94 -1.92
N ALA A 83 19.96 -31.91 -1.89
CA ALA A 83 20.45 -32.49 -0.64
C ALA A 83 21.04 -31.46 0.34
N CYS A 84 21.72 -30.42 -0.19
CA CYS A 84 22.23 -29.29 0.59
C CYS A 84 21.13 -28.29 1.01
N GLY A 85 19.90 -28.43 0.47
CA GLY A 85 18.83 -27.47 0.66
C GLY A 85 18.10 -27.64 1.99
N VAL A 86 17.69 -26.50 2.55
CA VAL A 86 16.76 -26.41 3.68
C VAL A 86 15.43 -25.88 3.14
N ALA A 87 14.34 -26.53 3.53
CA ALA A 87 13.01 -26.06 3.18
C ALA A 87 12.57 -24.90 4.05
N ILE A 88 11.91 -23.92 3.44
CA ILE A 88 11.32 -22.77 4.12
C ILE A 88 9.80 -22.97 4.11
N SER A 89 9.20 -23.03 5.29
CA SER A 89 7.76 -23.26 5.44
C SER A 89 6.94 -22.17 4.79
N ASN A 90 5.88 -22.58 4.07
CA ASN A 90 4.92 -21.70 3.43
C ASN A 90 3.57 -21.78 4.15
N ARG A 91 3.27 -20.79 5.00
CA ARG A 91 2.01 -20.75 5.75
C ARG A 91 0.80 -20.35 4.90
N MET A 92 1.02 -19.79 3.71
CA MET A 92 -0.03 -19.21 2.85
C MET A 92 -0.35 -20.09 1.64
N GLY A 93 0.44 -21.12 1.37
CA GLY A 93 0.32 -22.02 0.23
C GLY A 93 0.94 -23.39 0.47
N THR A 94 1.03 -24.21 -0.59
CA THR A 94 1.58 -25.59 -0.52
C THR A 94 3.04 -25.70 -0.92
N ALA A 95 3.55 -24.75 -1.74
CA ALA A 95 4.91 -24.84 -2.24
C ALA A 95 5.91 -24.29 -1.19
N PRO A 96 6.74 -25.11 -0.55
CA PRO A 96 7.80 -24.63 0.32
C PRO A 96 8.85 -23.86 -0.50
N GLY A 97 9.48 -22.86 0.11
CA GLY A 97 10.69 -22.26 -0.43
C GLY A 97 11.91 -23.13 -0.16
N LEU A 98 13.01 -22.76 -0.76
CA LEU A 98 14.30 -23.45 -0.61
C LEU A 98 15.40 -22.45 -0.29
N PHE A 99 16.26 -22.81 0.63
CA PHE A 99 17.55 -22.17 0.90
C PHE A 99 18.66 -23.19 0.71
N CYS A 100 19.52 -22.98 -0.27
CA CYS A 100 20.63 -23.87 -0.59
C CYS A 100 21.95 -23.10 -0.44
N GLU A 101 22.84 -23.61 0.39
CA GLU A 101 24.20 -23.07 0.57
C GLU A 101 25.21 -24.15 0.19
N LYS A 102 26.04 -23.89 -0.82
CA LYS A 102 27.06 -24.81 -1.29
C LYS A 102 28.28 -24.06 -1.85
N SER A 103 29.47 -24.45 -1.45
CA SER A 103 30.73 -23.87 -1.94
C SER A 103 30.82 -22.33 -1.84
N GLY A 104 30.28 -21.75 -0.77
CA GLY A 104 30.28 -20.30 -0.54
C GLY A 104 29.26 -19.53 -1.41
N LYS A 105 28.38 -20.24 -2.10
CA LYS A 105 27.29 -19.63 -2.88
C LYS A 105 25.93 -19.99 -2.26
N ILE A 106 25.00 -19.06 -2.35
CA ILE A 106 23.65 -19.21 -1.81
C ILE A 106 22.64 -19.10 -2.95
N VAL A 107 21.73 -20.06 -3.01
CA VAL A 107 20.56 -20.02 -3.89
C VAL A 107 19.30 -20.10 -3.05
N VAL A 108 18.42 -19.11 -3.19
CA VAL A 108 17.12 -19.07 -2.55
C VAL A 108 16.05 -19.22 -3.62
N ALA A 109 15.03 -20.05 -3.38
CA ALA A 109 13.87 -20.12 -4.25
C ALA A 109 12.59 -19.89 -3.44
N LEU A 110 11.74 -19.01 -3.92
CA LEU A 110 10.47 -18.63 -3.27
C LEU A 110 9.30 -18.74 -4.25
N PRO A 111 8.06 -19.01 -3.76
CA PRO A 111 6.87 -19.03 -4.58
C PRO A 111 6.62 -17.70 -5.31
N GLY A 112 5.93 -17.74 -6.47
CA GLY A 112 5.62 -16.57 -7.27
C GLY A 112 4.55 -15.65 -6.71
N PRO A 113 3.42 -16.13 -6.15
CA PRO A 113 2.34 -15.29 -5.68
C PRO A 113 2.80 -14.35 -4.55
N PRO A 114 2.57 -13.01 -4.65
CA PRO A 114 3.05 -12.03 -3.65
C PRO A 114 2.62 -12.32 -2.21
N ARG A 115 1.40 -12.85 -2.01
CA ARG A 115 0.89 -13.24 -0.68
C ARG A 115 1.71 -14.35 0.00
N GLU A 116 2.37 -15.19 -0.79
CA GLU A 116 3.25 -16.27 -0.33
C GLU A 116 4.70 -15.77 -0.25
N PHE A 117 5.14 -15.10 -1.32
CA PHE A 117 6.50 -14.56 -1.44
C PHE A 117 6.87 -13.59 -0.31
N ASN A 118 6.04 -12.58 -0.04
CA ASN A 118 6.41 -11.50 0.89
C ASN A 118 6.73 -11.99 2.31
N PRO A 119 5.90 -12.80 2.98
CA PRO A 119 6.24 -13.30 4.32
C PRO A 119 7.44 -14.24 4.30
N MET A 120 7.60 -15.07 3.26
CA MET A 120 8.74 -15.99 3.14
C MET A 120 10.04 -15.23 2.87
N ALA A 121 10.02 -14.20 2.03
CA ALA A 121 11.19 -13.35 1.79
C ALA A 121 11.66 -12.66 3.08
N LYS A 122 10.74 -12.20 3.93
CA LYS A 122 11.06 -11.64 5.24
C LYS A 122 11.77 -12.67 6.13
N THR A 123 11.25 -13.89 6.20
CA THR A 123 11.88 -15.01 6.92
C THR A 123 13.28 -15.30 6.38
N VAL A 124 13.45 -15.36 5.06
CA VAL A 124 14.76 -15.59 4.44
C VAL A 124 15.78 -14.52 4.84
N VAL A 125 15.39 -13.26 4.78
CA VAL A 125 16.28 -12.16 5.16
C VAL A 125 16.66 -12.25 6.64
N GLN A 126 15.68 -12.45 7.51
CA GLN A 126 15.89 -12.39 8.97
C GLN A 126 16.62 -13.63 9.53
N GLU A 127 16.29 -14.82 9.05
CA GLU A 127 16.78 -16.07 9.67
C GLU A 127 17.96 -16.70 8.92
N TYR A 128 18.04 -16.48 7.60
CA TYR A 128 19.05 -17.13 6.77
C TYR A 128 20.13 -16.18 6.26
N LEU A 129 19.78 -15.00 5.74
CA LEU A 129 20.75 -14.08 5.13
C LEU A 129 21.41 -13.14 6.15
N ALA A 130 20.75 -12.79 7.26
CA ALA A 130 21.27 -11.85 8.26
C ALA A 130 22.67 -12.23 8.79
N ARG A 131 22.94 -13.53 8.91
CA ARG A 131 24.25 -14.06 9.35
C ARG A 131 25.39 -13.79 8.37
N HIS A 132 25.09 -13.44 7.11
CA HIS A 132 26.08 -13.17 6.07
C HIS A 132 26.37 -11.67 5.88
N THR A 133 25.69 -10.77 6.63
CA THR A 133 25.83 -9.30 6.44
C THR A 133 26.96 -8.67 7.24
N GLY A 134 27.66 -9.43 8.08
CA GLY A 134 28.71 -8.90 8.95
C GLY A 134 28.26 -7.84 9.94
N GLY A 135 26.98 -7.80 10.29
CA GLY A 135 26.38 -6.85 11.23
C GLY A 135 26.00 -5.50 10.63
N THR A 136 26.44 -5.20 9.41
CA THR A 136 26.00 -3.98 8.70
C THR A 136 24.58 -4.15 8.20
N ILE A 137 23.72 -3.19 8.51
CA ILE A 137 22.34 -3.17 8.07
C ILE A 137 22.04 -1.92 7.22
N ILE A 138 21.01 -2.03 6.41
CA ILE A 138 20.34 -0.90 5.78
C ILE A 138 18.95 -0.78 6.41
N HIS A 139 18.68 0.38 7.01
CA HIS A 139 17.38 0.68 7.60
C HIS A 139 16.71 1.82 6.82
N SER A 140 15.39 1.78 6.69
CA SER A 140 14.62 2.80 6.00
C SER A 140 13.38 3.15 6.80
N LYS A 141 13.01 4.44 6.76
CA LYS A 141 11.74 4.96 7.24
C LYS A 141 11.04 5.68 6.10
N VAL A 142 9.78 5.43 5.90
CA VAL A 142 8.98 6.07 4.84
C VAL A 142 8.19 7.22 5.44
N VAL A 143 8.38 8.43 4.93
CA VAL A 143 7.56 9.60 5.26
C VAL A 143 6.47 9.71 4.19
N ARG A 144 5.21 9.73 4.61
CA ARG A 144 4.04 9.79 3.73
C ARG A 144 3.49 11.19 3.62
N VAL A 145 3.33 11.66 2.39
CA VAL A 145 2.99 13.05 2.07
C VAL A 145 1.72 13.10 1.22
N CYS A 146 0.74 13.90 1.63
CA CYS A 146 -0.50 14.15 0.91
C CYS A 146 -0.62 15.63 0.49
N GLY A 147 -1.53 15.91 -0.45
CA GLY A 147 -1.86 17.27 -0.87
C GLY A 147 -0.78 18.00 -1.69
N LEU A 148 0.33 17.34 -2.02
CA LEU A 148 1.39 17.87 -2.88
C LEU A 148 1.71 16.89 -4.02
N GLY A 149 2.05 17.44 -5.19
CA GLY A 149 2.62 16.67 -6.28
C GLY A 149 4.12 16.43 -6.10
N GLU A 150 4.66 15.37 -6.71
CA GLU A 150 6.06 14.96 -6.60
C GLU A 150 7.05 16.11 -6.88
N SER A 151 6.87 16.86 -7.97
CA SER A 151 7.76 17.97 -8.33
C SER A 151 7.80 19.08 -7.27
N ARG A 152 6.66 19.33 -6.59
CA ARG A 152 6.60 20.33 -5.52
C ARG A 152 7.29 19.82 -4.25
N VAL A 153 7.10 18.55 -3.92
CA VAL A 153 7.82 17.92 -2.80
C VAL A 153 9.32 17.97 -3.06
N GLU A 154 9.77 17.56 -4.25
CA GLU A 154 11.18 17.58 -4.65
C GLU A 154 11.79 19.00 -4.56
N GLU A 155 11.07 20.02 -5.01
CA GLU A 155 11.51 21.40 -4.90
C GLU A 155 11.76 21.83 -3.43
N LEU A 156 10.85 21.44 -2.51
CA LEU A 156 10.90 21.82 -1.10
C LEU A 156 12.01 21.14 -0.30
N ILE A 157 12.46 19.95 -0.77
CA ILE A 157 13.45 19.13 -0.06
C ILE A 157 14.67 18.77 -0.94
N ARG A 158 14.94 19.54 -1.99
CA ARG A 158 16.00 19.22 -2.99
C ARG A 158 17.33 18.95 -2.35
N ASP A 159 17.77 19.81 -1.44
CA ASP A 159 19.03 19.66 -0.71
C ASP A 159 19.09 18.40 0.17
N LEU A 160 17.94 17.92 0.65
CA LEU A 160 17.87 16.68 1.42
C LEU A 160 17.96 15.45 0.50
N ILE A 161 17.47 15.54 -0.74
CA ILE A 161 17.57 14.47 -1.74
C ILE A 161 19.03 14.28 -2.21
N GLU A 162 19.83 15.34 -2.22
CA GLU A 162 21.25 15.32 -2.61
C GLU A 162 22.15 14.70 -1.51
N ASN A 163 21.61 14.39 -0.33
CA ASN A 163 22.37 13.80 0.78
C ASN A 163 22.75 12.33 0.50
N GLU A 164 23.98 11.93 0.83
CA GLU A 164 24.51 10.60 0.52
C GLU A 164 24.15 9.55 1.62
N ASP A 165 24.14 9.93 2.89
CA ASP A 165 23.78 9.05 4.02
C ASP A 165 23.26 9.89 5.20
N PRO A 166 21.96 9.84 5.54
CA PRO A 166 20.91 9.03 4.92
C PRO A 166 20.48 9.55 3.54
N THR A 167 20.15 8.66 2.62
CA THR A 167 19.55 9.03 1.34
C THR A 167 18.06 9.30 1.47
N VAL A 168 17.52 10.22 0.65
CA VAL A 168 16.06 10.48 0.55
C VAL A 168 15.62 10.24 -0.88
N ALA A 169 14.69 9.30 -1.08
CA ALA A 169 14.18 8.96 -2.40
C ALA A 169 12.66 9.17 -2.47
N PRO A 170 12.16 10.08 -3.34
CA PRO A 170 10.73 10.27 -3.57
C PRO A 170 10.16 9.16 -4.46
N TYR A 171 8.95 8.74 -4.16
CA TYR A 171 8.16 7.77 -4.93
C TYR A 171 6.74 8.31 -5.10
N ALA A 172 6.38 8.69 -6.32
CA ALA A 172 5.02 9.07 -6.65
C ALA A 172 4.07 7.88 -6.52
N LYS A 173 2.95 8.10 -5.86
CA LYS A 173 1.81 7.21 -5.78
C LYS A 173 0.56 7.94 -6.27
N THR A 174 -0.53 7.22 -6.48
CA THR A 174 -1.78 7.84 -6.94
C THR A 174 -2.37 8.74 -5.85
N GLY A 175 -2.12 10.06 -5.96
CA GLY A 175 -2.64 11.08 -5.05
C GLY A 175 -1.78 11.36 -3.82
N GLU A 176 -0.58 10.77 -3.70
CA GLU A 176 0.35 11.00 -2.60
C GLU A 176 1.81 10.80 -3.03
N VAL A 177 2.76 11.19 -2.18
CA VAL A 177 4.20 10.99 -2.39
C VAL A 177 4.77 10.29 -1.16
N HIS A 178 5.56 9.24 -1.37
CA HIS A 178 6.31 8.56 -0.32
C HIS A 178 7.77 8.96 -0.39
N LEU A 179 8.34 9.44 0.71
CA LEU A 179 9.76 9.77 0.83
C LEU A 179 10.44 8.69 1.65
N ARG A 180 11.23 7.85 1.02
CA ARG A 180 12.00 6.83 1.73
C ARG A 180 13.34 7.38 2.15
N VAL A 181 13.53 7.53 3.46
CA VAL A 181 14.79 7.90 4.09
C VAL A 181 15.52 6.62 4.46
N THR A 182 16.73 6.44 3.96
CA THR A 182 17.50 5.19 4.11
C THR A 182 18.91 5.48 4.60
N ALA A 183 19.34 4.79 5.64
CA ALA A 183 20.70 4.88 6.17
C ALA A 183 21.35 3.50 6.33
N ARG A 184 22.68 3.49 6.29
CA ARG A 184 23.52 2.35 6.61
C ARG A 184 24.07 2.51 8.03
N GLY A 185 24.11 1.41 8.81
CA GLY A 185 24.68 1.39 10.15
C GLY A 185 25.22 0.01 10.55
N GLN A 186 26.03 -0.05 11.59
CA GLN A 186 26.49 -1.31 12.21
C GLN A 186 25.42 -1.96 13.10
N GLY A 187 24.22 -1.41 13.07
CA GLY A 187 23.03 -1.90 13.76
C GLY A 187 21.88 -0.92 13.60
N LEU A 188 20.72 -1.31 14.12
CA LEU A 188 19.49 -0.51 13.98
C LEU A 188 19.64 0.88 14.64
N GLU A 189 20.27 0.94 15.81
CA GLU A 189 20.45 2.18 16.58
C GLU A 189 21.26 3.22 15.78
N GLU A 190 22.40 2.83 15.21
CA GLU A 190 23.21 3.73 14.39
C GLU A 190 22.45 4.19 13.13
N ALA A 191 21.80 3.28 12.43
CA ALA A 191 21.03 3.64 11.24
C ALA A 191 19.87 4.58 11.59
N SER A 192 19.12 4.33 12.67
CA SER A 192 18.03 5.17 13.15
C SER A 192 18.51 6.56 13.58
N SER A 193 19.65 6.66 14.26
CA SER A 193 20.21 7.96 14.67
C SER A 193 20.54 8.89 13.51
N LYS A 194 20.80 8.35 12.31
CA LYS A 194 20.96 9.13 11.06
C LYS A 194 19.62 9.50 10.42
N ILE A 195 18.63 8.60 10.49
CA ILE A 195 17.32 8.76 9.84
C ILE A 195 16.47 9.80 10.56
N GLU A 196 16.40 9.75 11.90
CA GLU A 196 15.45 10.58 12.66
C GLU A 196 15.66 12.10 12.46
N PRO A 197 16.89 12.66 12.45
CA PRO A 197 17.08 14.09 12.16
C PRO A 197 16.61 14.48 10.74
N MET A 198 16.81 13.61 9.75
CA MET A 198 16.37 13.83 8.38
C MET A 198 14.84 13.83 8.28
N VAL A 199 14.18 12.87 8.94
CA VAL A 199 12.72 12.78 9.02
C VAL A 199 12.13 14.02 9.72
N ALA A 200 12.75 14.48 10.82
CA ALA A 200 12.34 15.69 11.53
C ALA A 200 12.43 16.93 10.62
N GLU A 201 13.50 17.07 9.84
CA GLU A 201 13.66 18.19 8.91
C GLU A 201 12.64 18.13 7.76
N ILE A 202 12.37 16.95 7.18
CA ILE A 202 11.30 16.77 6.20
C ILE A 202 9.96 17.20 6.76
N ARG A 203 9.61 16.80 7.98
CA ARG A 203 8.37 17.19 8.66
C ARG A 203 8.30 18.69 8.86
N ARG A 204 9.37 19.30 9.34
CA ARG A 204 9.42 20.76 9.55
C ARG A 204 9.14 21.53 8.25
N ARG A 205 9.66 21.05 7.10
CA ARG A 205 9.45 21.70 5.80
C ARG A 205 8.08 21.45 5.19
N LEU A 206 7.59 20.23 5.31
CA LEU A 206 6.33 19.82 4.68
C LEU A 206 5.11 19.98 5.59
N SER A 207 5.32 20.18 6.92
CA SER A 207 4.25 20.47 7.89
C SER A 207 3.08 19.47 7.79
N TRP A 208 1.83 19.95 7.75
CA TRP A 208 0.62 19.13 7.66
C TRP A 208 0.55 18.19 6.46
N HIS A 209 1.36 18.44 5.43
CA HIS A 209 1.43 17.53 4.30
C HIS A 209 2.00 16.14 4.68
N VAL A 210 2.80 16.05 5.75
CA VAL A 210 3.23 14.76 6.30
C VAL A 210 2.12 14.21 7.17
N TYR A 211 1.44 13.18 6.66
CA TYR A 211 0.32 12.58 7.37
C TYR A 211 0.68 11.31 8.14
N GLY A 212 1.77 10.65 7.83
CA GLY A 212 2.13 9.40 8.49
C GLY A 212 3.49 8.86 8.10
N PHE A 213 3.80 7.68 8.63
CA PHE A 213 5.07 6.99 8.43
C PHE A 213 4.85 5.52 8.08
N ASP A 214 5.81 4.93 7.38
CA ASP A 214 5.90 3.51 7.05
C ASP A 214 4.59 2.95 6.46
N ASP A 215 3.89 2.06 7.15
CA ASP A 215 2.68 1.41 6.64
C ASP A 215 1.37 2.16 6.98
N GLN A 216 1.45 3.31 7.66
CA GLN A 216 0.26 4.10 7.98
C GLN A 216 -0.41 4.63 6.71
N SER A 217 -1.68 4.36 6.51
CA SER A 217 -2.48 4.95 5.44
C SER A 217 -3.13 6.27 5.89
N LEU A 218 -3.56 7.09 4.93
CA LEU A 218 -4.24 8.35 5.24
C LEU A 218 -5.55 8.11 5.97
N GLU A 219 -6.29 7.06 5.61
CA GLU A 219 -7.49 6.64 6.33
C GLU A 219 -7.21 6.20 7.77
N ASP A 220 -6.08 5.52 8.04
CA ASP A 220 -5.70 5.15 9.40
C ASP A 220 -5.54 6.38 10.30
N VAL A 221 -4.80 7.39 9.83
CA VAL A 221 -4.53 8.61 10.62
C VAL A 221 -5.76 9.49 10.76
N VAL A 222 -6.62 9.57 9.73
CA VAL A 222 -7.89 10.28 9.79
C VAL A 222 -8.81 9.64 10.84
N ILE A 223 -8.97 8.33 10.81
CA ILE A 223 -9.79 7.60 11.78
C ILE A 223 -9.23 7.74 13.20
N ALA A 224 -7.92 7.64 13.36
CA ALA A 224 -7.29 7.81 14.66
C ALA A 224 -7.46 9.25 15.19
N GLY A 225 -7.29 10.25 14.34
CA GLY A 225 -7.53 11.66 14.70
C GLY A 225 -8.99 11.92 15.10
N CYS A 226 -9.95 11.43 14.33
CA CYS A 226 -11.37 11.52 14.68
C CYS A 226 -11.67 10.85 16.03
N LYS A 227 -11.13 9.65 16.28
CA LYS A 227 -11.32 8.95 17.57
C LYS A 227 -10.75 9.73 18.75
N ALA A 228 -9.57 10.32 18.59
CA ALA A 228 -8.90 11.09 19.64
C ALA A 228 -9.75 12.29 20.10
N HIS A 229 -10.50 12.89 19.18
CA HIS A 229 -11.37 14.05 19.46
C HIS A 229 -12.84 13.67 19.69
N GLY A 230 -13.22 12.41 19.55
CA GLY A 230 -14.61 11.98 19.62
C GLY A 230 -15.45 12.43 18.43
N TYR A 231 -14.82 12.71 17.28
CA TYR A 231 -15.52 13.18 16.09
C TYR A 231 -16.08 12.03 15.26
N THR A 232 -17.26 12.30 14.68
CA THR A 232 -17.93 11.41 13.73
C THR A 232 -18.04 12.05 12.37
N ILE A 233 -18.10 11.24 11.31
CA ILE A 233 -18.15 11.67 9.91
C ILE A 233 -19.29 10.99 9.16
N ALA A 234 -19.86 11.70 8.18
CA ALA A 234 -20.76 11.14 7.18
C ALA A 234 -20.31 11.56 5.78
N VAL A 235 -20.59 10.73 4.76
CA VAL A 235 -20.11 10.95 3.40
C VAL A 235 -21.25 11.06 2.39
N ALA A 236 -21.15 12.00 1.43
CA ALA A 236 -22.06 12.15 0.30
C ALA A 236 -21.27 11.97 -1.01
N GLU A 237 -21.47 10.84 -1.68
CA GLU A 237 -20.64 10.43 -2.80
C GLU A 237 -21.43 10.44 -4.12
N SER A 238 -20.90 11.15 -5.14
CA SER A 238 -21.39 11.10 -6.51
C SER A 238 -20.43 10.26 -7.37
N CYS A 239 -19.42 10.86 -7.99
CA CYS A 239 -18.53 10.16 -8.92
C CYS A 239 -17.67 9.05 -8.27
N THR A 240 -17.45 9.09 -6.98
CA THR A 240 -16.70 8.06 -6.22
C THR A 240 -17.55 6.83 -5.89
N ALA A 241 -18.89 6.98 -5.83
CA ALA A 241 -19.85 5.89 -5.74
C ALA A 241 -19.56 4.85 -4.63
N GLY A 242 -19.32 5.32 -3.41
CA GLY A 242 -19.07 4.48 -2.23
C GLY A 242 -17.59 4.18 -1.96
N ASN A 243 -16.66 4.63 -2.80
CA ASN A 243 -15.24 4.36 -2.61
C ASN A 243 -14.66 5.09 -1.37
N LEU A 244 -15.16 6.28 -1.04
CA LEU A 244 -14.72 7.02 0.14
C LEU A 244 -15.16 6.30 1.41
N GLY A 245 -16.45 6.01 1.52
CA GLY A 245 -16.99 5.23 2.64
C GLY A 245 -16.36 3.85 2.75
N GLY A 246 -16.17 3.16 1.64
CA GLY A 246 -15.50 1.86 1.58
C GLY A 246 -14.04 1.91 2.05
N ARG A 247 -13.28 2.93 1.64
CA ARG A 247 -11.89 3.11 2.07
C ARG A 247 -11.79 3.38 3.57
N ILE A 248 -12.66 4.23 4.12
CA ILE A 248 -12.75 4.47 5.56
C ILE A 248 -13.11 3.19 6.31
N ALA A 249 -14.09 2.43 5.81
CA ALA A 249 -14.56 1.21 6.44
C ALA A 249 -13.52 0.06 6.48
N ASN A 250 -12.45 0.13 5.67
CA ASN A 250 -11.35 -0.83 5.71
C ASN A 250 -10.50 -0.72 6.99
N VAL A 251 -10.57 0.41 7.70
CA VAL A 251 -9.82 0.63 8.95
C VAL A 251 -10.52 -0.05 10.11
N ALA A 252 -9.79 -0.85 10.88
CA ALA A 252 -10.34 -1.51 12.05
C ALA A 252 -10.89 -0.49 13.07
N GLY A 253 -12.15 -0.67 13.47
CA GLY A 253 -12.84 0.23 14.37
C GLY A 253 -13.32 1.54 13.74
N ALA A 254 -13.40 1.64 12.42
CA ALA A 254 -14.02 2.76 11.72
C ALA A 254 -15.49 2.99 12.11
N SER A 255 -16.19 1.97 12.61
CA SER A 255 -17.59 2.06 13.06
C SER A 255 -17.84 3.01 14.24
N SER A 256 -16.80 3.44 14.94
CA SER A 256 -16.93 4.48 15.97
C SER A 256 -16.76 5.90 15.43
N VAL A 257 -16.50 6.06 14.13
CA VAL A 257 -16.24 7.34 13.46
C VAL A 257 -17.17 7.55 12.27
N LEU A 258 -17.31 6.55 11.39
CA LEU A 258 -18.18 6.61 10.22
C LEU A 258 -19.59 6.22 10.60
N GLU A 259 -20.51 7.20 10.69
CA GLU A 259 -21.94 6.97 10.97
C GLU A 259 -22.69 6.44 9.74
N GLY A 260 -22.25 6.82 8.55
CA GLY A 260 -22.88 6.39 7.31
C GLY A 260 -22.64 7.33 6.13
N GLY A 261 -23.45 7.18 5.09
CA GLY A 261 -23.34 8.02 3.91
C GLY A 261 -24.41 7.80 2.88
N VAL A 262 -24.45 8.69 1.89
CA VAL A 262 -25.38 8.65 0.77
C VAL A 262 -24.61 8.57 -0.55
N ILE A 263 -24.87 7.53 -1.33
CA ILE A 263 -24.41 7.49 -2.73
C ILE A 263 -25.49 8.19 -3.57
N CYS A 264 -25.25 9.47 -3.87
CA CYS A 264 -26.17 10.34 -4.59
C CYS A 264 -25.69 10.54 -6.06
N TYR A 265 -25.73 9.47 -6.85
CA TYR A 265 -25.14 9.43 -8.17
C TYR A 265 -25.91 10.27 -9.21
N SER A 266 -27.25 10.26 -9.15
CA SER A 266 -28.11 11.05 -10.02
C SER A 266 -28.61 12.34 -9.34
N ASN A 267 -29.07 13.32 -10.13
CA ASN A 267 -29.66 14.54 -9.63
C ASN A 267 -30.94 14.28 -8.80
N GLU A 268 -31.72 13.30 -9.22
CA GLU A 268 -32.92 12.89 -8.50
C GLU A 268 -32.59 12.39 -7.10
N VAL A 269 -31.54 11.58 -6.96
CA VAL A 269 -31.09 11.08 -5.64
C VAL A 269 -30.49 12.21 -4.81
N LYS A 270 -29.73 13.15 -5.40
CA LYS A 270 -29.26 14.36 -4.71
C LYS A 270 -30.45 15.15 -4.12
N HIS A 271 -31.49 15.35 -4.91
CA HIS A 271 -32.68 16.06 -4.47
C HIS A 271 -33.41 15.27 -3.36
N ARG A 272 -33.76 14.01 -3.59
CA ARG A 272 -34.57 13.19 -2.70
C ARG A 272 -33.90 12.90 -1.36
N GLU A 273 -32.61 12.55 -1.38
CA GLU A 273 -31.90 12.08 -0.18
C GLU A 273 -31.21 13.19 0.59
N LEU A 274 -30.74 14.22 -0.10
CA LEU A 274 -29.96 15.32 0.49
C LEU A 274 -30.69 16.67 0.42
N GLY A 275 -31.88 16.74 -0.16
CA GLY A 275 -32.64 17.97 -0.28
C GLY A 275 -32.03 19.04 -1.16
N ILE A 276 -31.08 18.65 -2.07
CA ILE A 276 -30.51 19.59 -3.04
C ILE A 276 -31.61 20.09 -3.96
N SER A 277 -31.83 21.40 -4.02
CA SER A 277 -32.95 21.93 -4.79
C SER A 277 -32.77 21.74 -6.29
N SER A 278 -33.88 21.53 -7.01
CA SER A 278 -33.86 21.41 -8.49
C SER A 278 -33.41 22.69 -9.17
N GLU A 279 -33.68 23.83 -8.58
CA GLU A 279 -33.23 25.15 -9.00
C GLU A 279 -31.73 25.24 -8.96
N LEU A 280 -31.11 24.86 -7.83
CA LEU A 280 -29.64 24.86 -7.66
C LEU A 280 -28.96 23.92 -8.66
N LEU A 281 -29.51 22.73 -8.87
CA LEU A 281 -29.01 21.77 -9.85
C LEU A 281 -29.14 22.28 -11.29
N GLY A 282 -30.22 23.01 -11.60
CA GLY A 282 -30.44 23.63 -12.90
C GLY A 282 -29.55 24.82 -13.19
N GLU A 283 -29.28 25.64 -12.17
CA GLU A 283 -28.49 26.87 -12.32
C GLU A 283 -26.98 26.59 -12.35
N PHE A 284 -26.48 25.73 -11.46
CA PHE A 284 -25.02 25.55 -11.23
C PHE A 284 -24.47 24.21 -11.72
N SER A 285 -25.29 23.27 -12.18
CA SER A 285 -24.85 21.90 -12.46
C SER A 285 -24.61 21.04 -11.20
N ALA A 286 -24.77 19.74 -11.35
CA ALA A 286 -24.43 18.76 -10.31
C ALA A 286 -22.95 18.76 -9.93
N VAL A 287 -22.08 19.25 -10.83
CA VAL A 287 -20.62 19.32 -10.63
C VAL A 287 -20.24 20.79 -10.46
N SER A 288 -20.50 21.30 -9.28
CA SER A 288 -20.26 22.71 -8.93
C SER A 288 -19.96 22.88 -7.44
N GLU A 289 -19.36 24.04 -7.10
CA GLU A 289 -19.05 24.40 -5.73
C GLU A 289 -20.31 24.50 -4.84
N PRO A 290 -21.40 25.20 -5.24
CA PRO A 290 -22.60 25.29 -4.41
C PRO A 290 -23.26 23.92 -4.14
N VAL A 291 -23.27 23.02 -5.14
CA VAL A 291 -23.82 21.68 -4.96
C VAL A 291 -22.94 20.83 -4.06
N ALA A 292 -21.61 20.89 -4.19
CA ALA A 292 -20.69 20.21 -3.27
C ALA A 292 -20.86 20.67 -1.83
N ALA A 293 -20.96 22.00 -1.61
CA ALA A 293 -21.19 22.58 -0.29
C ALA A 293 -22.48 22.04 0.32
N GLN A 294 -23.60 22.15 -0.41
CA GLN A 294 -24.89 21.70 0.09
C GLN A 294 -24.92 20.17 0.33
N MET A 295 -24.25 19.37 -0.49
CA MET A 295 -24.11 17.93 -0.26
C MET A 295 -23.40 17.63 1.06
N ALA A 296 -22.31 18.34 1.37
CA ALA A 296 -21.54 18.15 2.60
C ALA A 296 -22.37 18.53 3.85
N GLU A 297 -23.03 19.67 3.82
CA GLU A 297 -23.87 20.16 4.90
C GLU A 297 -25.10 19.27 5.12
N ALA A 298 -25.75 18.85 4.02
CA ALA A 298 -26.92 17.99 4.09
C ALA A 298 -26.61 16.60 4.69
N VAL A 299 -25.49 16.00 4.29
CA VAL A 299 -25.12 14.68 4.85
C VAL A 299 -24.68 14.79 6.32
N ARG A 300 -23.97 15.84 6.69
CA ARG A 300 -23.62 16.16 8.08
C ARG A 300 -24.88 16.25 8.95
N THR A 301 -25.83 17.05 8.52
CA THR A 301 -27.10 17.27 9.24
C THR A 301 -27.93 16.01 9.30
N LYS A 302 -28.04 15.25 8.19
CA LYS A 302 -28.84 14.01 8.09
C LYS A 302 -28.39 12.94 9.08
N PHE A 303 -27.08 12.81 9.28
CA PHE A 303 -26.49 11.81 10.17
C PHE A 303 -26.13 12.36 11.56
N GLY A 304 -26.23 13.68 11.80
CA GLY A 304 -25.90 14.31 13.07
C GLY A 304 -24.41 14.21 13.42
N THR A 305 -23.53 14.25 12.43
CA THR A 305 -22.08 14.07 12.58
C THR A 305 -21.35 15.40 12.78
N HIS A 306 -20.10 15.31 13.25
CA HIS A 306 -19.22 16.48 13.39
C HIS A 306 -18.78 16.99 12.01
N PHE A 307 -18.42 16.07 11.11
CA PHE A 307 -18.05 16.38 9.74
C PHE A 307 -18.98 15.73 8.72
N GLY A 308 -19.32 16.49 7.67
CA GLY A 308 -19.93 15.97 6.45
C GLY A 308 -18.97 16.15 5.28
N ILE A 309 -18.68 15.08 4.55
CA ILE A 309 -17.75 15.12 3.42
C ILE A 309 -18.51 14.83 2.14
N SER A 310 -18.37 15.67 1.13
CA SER A 310 -18.99 15.46 -0.18
C SER A 310 -17.97 15.34 -1.28
N VAL A 311 -18.29 14.53 -2.31
CA VAL A 311 -17.52 14.43 -3.56
C VAL A 311 -18.47 14.43 -4.73
N THR A 312 -18.35 15.44 -5.62
CA THR A 312 -19.04 15.48 -6.91
C THR A 312 -18.06 15.83 -8.02
N GLY A 313 -18.23 15.25 -9.22
CA GLY A 313 -17.27 15.48 -10.29
C GLY A 313 -17.49 14.63 -11.54
N VAL A 314 -16.71 14.93 -12.58
CA VAL A 314 -16.70 14.24 -13.87
C VAL A 314 -15.54 13.25 -13.93
N ALA A 315 -15.84 11.97 -13.72
CA ALA A 315 -14.83 10.91 -13.77
C ALA A 315 -14.45 10.50 -15.20
N GLY A 316 -15.22 10.92 -16.21
CA GLY A 316 -14.99 10.55 -17.60
C GLY A 316 -15.52 9.16 -18.00
N PRO A 317 -15.29 8.72 -19.24
CA PRO A 317 -14.53 9.44 -20.28
C PRO A 317 -15.28 10.65 -20.85
N GLY A 318 -14.56 11.71 -21.15
CA GLY A 318 -15.08 12.93 -21.73
C GLY A 318 -15.82 13.86 -20.75
N SER A 319 -16.40 14.94 -21.28
CA SER A 319 -17.18 15.91 -20.51
C SER A 319 -18.57 15.37 -20.16
N ASP A 320 -19.19 15.96 -19.12
CA ASP A 320 -20.59 15.71 -18.83
C ASP A 320 -21.54 16.45 -19.82
N ASP A 321 -22.84 16.22 -19.66
CA ASP A 321 -23.88 16.82 -20.54
C ASP A 321 -23.97 18.35 -20.41
N GLN A 322 -23.33 18.94 -19.39
CA GLN A 322 -23.30 20.39 -19.16
C GLN A 322 -21.94 21.00 -19.54
N GLY A 323 -21.06 20.23 -20.17
CA GLY A 323 -19.77 20.68 -20.66
C GLY A 323 -18.66 20.75 -19.62
N ASN A 324 -18.88 20.24 -18.40
CA ASN A 324 -17.80 20.14 -17.40
C ASN A 324 -16.75 19.13 -17.87
N PRO A 325 -15.45 19.49 -17.85
CA PRO A 325 -14.41 18.62 -18.39
C PRO A 325 -14.16 17.40 -17.50
N GLU A 326 -13.69 16.32 -18.12
CA GLU A 326 -13.17 15.15 -17.40
C GLU A 326 -12.08 15.57 -16.41
N GLY A 327 -12.17 15.07 -15.20
CA GLY A 327 -11.23 15.37 -14.12
C GLY A 327 -11.63 16.54 -13.23
N LEU A 328 -12.66 17.32 -13.59
CA LEU A 328 -13.20 18.33 -12.69
C LEU A 328 -13.93 17.65 -11.54
N VAL A 329 -13.48 17.92 -10.32
CA VAL A 329 -14.05 17.37 -9.08
C VAL A 329 -14.14 18.48 -8.04
N TYR A 330 -15.23 18.49 -7.28
CA TYR A 330 -15.38 19.31 -6.08
C TYR A 330 -15.45 18.39 -4.85
N VAL A 331 -14.69 18.74 -3.83
CA VAL A 331 -14.71 18.11 -2.51
C VAL A 331 -15.19 19.14 -1.51
N GLY A 332 -16.30 18.86 -0.83
CA GLY A 332 -16.83 19.69 0.23
C GLY A 332 -16.58 19.07 1.60
N LEU A 333 -16.25 19.90 2.59
CA LEU A 333 -16.16 19.56 4.00
C LEU A 333 -16.98 20.54 4.80
N ALA A 334 -17.98 20.04 5.53
CA ALA A 334 -18.84 20.82 6.42
C ALA A 334 -18.57 20.41 7.87
N ASP A 335 -18.45 21.42 8.75
CA ASP A 335 -18.38 21.28 10.20
C ASP A 335 -19.39 22.22 10.91
N GLU A 336 -19.21 22.48 12.20
CA GLU A 336 -20.05 23.41 12.97
C GLU A 336 -19.80 24.89 12.63
N ASN A 337 -18.64 25.22 12.03
CA ASN A 337 -18.23 26.57 11.71
C ASN A 337 -18.62 26.99 10.28
N GLY A 338 -18.96 26.00 9.43
CA GLY A 338 -19.36 26.24 8.05
C GLY A 338 -18.97 25.14 7.09
N THR A 339 -18.93 25.50 5.80
CA THR A 339 -18.61 24.57 4.73
C THR A 339 -17.54 25.16 3.83
N GLN A 340 -16.46 24.41 3.62
CA GLN A 340 -15.41 24.72 2.65
C GLN A 340 -15.48 23.77 1.46
N VAL A 341 -15.13 24.24 0.27
CA VAL A 341 -15.11 23.45 -0.95
C VAL A 341 -13.82 23.65 -1.69
N GLU A 342 -13.21 22.55 -2.11
CA GLU A 342 -12.04 22.55 -2.98
C GLU A 342 -12.43 22.16 -4.41
N LYS A 343 -12.03 22.99 -5.37
CA LYS A 343 -12.14 22.72 -6.81
C LYS A 343 -10.86 22.08 -7.32
N LEU A 344 -10.95 20.89 -7.87
CA LEU A 344 -9.81 20.07 -8.28
C LEU A 344 -9.86 19.77 -9.78
N ASN A 345 -8.68 19.70 -10.40
CA ASN A 345 -8.51 19.12 -11.73
C ASN A 345 -7.62 17.88 -11.60
N LEU A 346 -8.25 16.71 -11.61
CA LEU A 346 -7.60 15.43 -11.33
C LEU A 346 -7.09 14.72 -12.61
N GLY A 347 -6.96 15.45 -13.71
CA GLY A 347 -6.44 14.89 -14.96
C GLY A 347 -7.43 13.96 -15.67
N LYS A 348 -6.93 12.87 -16.24
CA LYS A 348 -7.72 11.92 -17.05
C LYS A 348 -7.69 10.51 -16.49
N GLY A 349 -8.65 9.71 -16.97
CA GLY A 349 -8.77 8.29 -16.66
C GLY A 349 -9.66 8.03 -15.44
N ARG A 350 -10.83 7.42 -15.69
CA ARG A 350 -11.93 7.24 -14.74
C ARG A 350 -11.49 6.68 -13.38
N ASP A 351 -10.76 5.58 -13.37
CA ASP A 351 -10.32 4.95 -12.12
C ASP A 351 -9.33 5.83 -11.35
N GLY A 352 -8.37 6.42 -12.05
CA GLY A 352 -7.40 7.33 -11.45
C GLY A 352 -8.05 8.60 -10.88
N ILE A 353 -9.06 9.18 -11.55
CA ILE A 353 -9.81 10.34 -11.05
C ILE A 353 -10.55 9.98 -9.78
N ARG A 354 -11.26 8.84 -9.74
CA ARG A 354 -12.01 8.39 -8.57
C ARG A 354 -11.10 8.12 -7.37
N ILE A 355 -9.95 7.49 -7.58
CA ILE A 355 -8.96 7.24 -6.53
C ILE A 355 -8.42 8.56 -5.98
N ARG A 356 -8.02 9.49 -6.85
CA ARG A 356 -7.50 10.80 -6.43
C ARG A 356 -8.57 11.65 -5.74
N ALA A 357 -9.83 11.57 -6.16
CA ALA A 357 -10.94 12.28 -5.51
C ALA A 357 -11.15 11.79 -4.07
N VAL A 358 -11.09 10.47 -3.83
CA VAL A 358 -11.14 9.90 -2.47
C VAL A 358 -9.92 10.34 -1.66
N GLN A 359 -8.72 10.30 -2.25
CA GLN A 359 -7.50 10.75 -1.59
C GLN A 359 -7.61 12.22 -1.15
N TRP A 360 -8.11 13.09 -2.03
CA TRP A 360 -8.31 14.51 -1.70
C TRP A 360 -9.37 14.72 -0.61
N ALA A 361 -10.47 13.97 -0.63
CA ALA A 361 -11.49 14.05 0.41
C ALA A 361 -10.91 13.70 1.80
N LEU A 362 -10.07 12.66 1.88
CA LEU A 362 -9.36 12.32 3.11
C LEU A 362 -8.28 13.36 3.46
N THR A 363 -7.58 13.92 2.47
CA THR A 363 -6.59 14.99 2.68
C THR A 363 -7.24 16.26 3.25
N THR A 364 -8.42 16.63 2.74
CA THR A 364 -9.17 17.80 3.25
C THR A 364 -9.57 17.60 4.71
N LEU A 365 -10.07 16.40 5.06
CA LEU A 365 -10.39 16.08 6.45
C LEU A 365 -9.13 15.99 7.33
N TRP A 366 -8.04 15.40 6.84
CA TRP A 366 -6.77 15.36 7.57
C TRP A 366 -6.25 16.75 7.89
N ARG A 367 -6.29 17.68 6.93
CA ARG A 367 -5.86 19.07 7.13
C ARG A 367 -6.68 19.78 8.22
N GLU A 368 -7.99 19.50 8.31
CA GLU A 368 -8.86 20.05 9.35
C GLU A 368 -8.58 19.45 10.74
N LEU A 369 -8.23 18.16 10.78
CA LEU A 369 -7.83 17.49 12.01
C LEU A 369 -6.42 17.85 12.45
N TYR A 370 -5.59 18.37 11.52
CA TYR A 370 -4.21 18.73 11.82
C TYR A 370 -4.16 20.03 12.58
N ASP A 371 -3.72 19.95 13.82
CA ASP A 371 -3.29 21.09 14.63
C ASP A 371 -1.80 20.91 14.94
N GLU A 372 -1.00 21.99 14.88
CA GLU A 372 0.43 21.96 15.26
C GLU A 372 0.62 21.44 16.69
N ALA A 373 -0.37 21.70 17.58
CA ALA A 373 -0.41 21.14 18.93
C ALA A 373 -0.82 19.66 18.98
N ASN A 374 -1.50 19.16 17.93
CA ASN A 374 -1.99 17.79 17.78
C ASN A 374 -1.27 17.07 16.64
N SER A 375 0.03 17.31 16.47
CA SER A 375 0.86 16.54 15.54
C SER A 375 0.68 15.04 15.78
N PRO A 376 0.94 14.15 14.80
CA PRO A 376 0.86 12.70 15.01
C PRO A 376 1.56 12.20 16.27
N GLU A 377 2.49 12.98 16.80
CA GLU A 377 3.19 12.74 18.08
C GLU A 377 2.30 12.98 19.30
N SER A 378 1.52 14.06 19.30
CA SER A 378 0.69 14.43 20.45
C SER A 378 -0.55 13.54 20.61
N ILE A 379 -1.05 12.91 19.55
CA ILE A 379 -2.20 11.98 19.57
C ILE A 379 -1.79 10.50 19.69
N GLY A 380 -0.54 10.21 20.04
CA GLY A 380 -0.08 8.84 20.30
C GLY A 380 -0.01 7.95 19.05
N LEU A 381 0.01 8.53 17.86
CA LEU A 381 0.16 7.80 16.59
C LEU A 381 1.63 7.49 16.25
N HIS A 382 2.52 7.53 17.25
CA HIS A 382 3.85 7.00 17.06
C HIS A 382 3.81 5.48 16.94
N PRO A 383 4.50 4.88 15.95
CA PRO A 383 4.91 3.50 16.10
C PRO A 383 5.78 3.42 17.36
N PRO A 384 5.66 2.39 18.19
CA PRO A 384 6.60 2.16 19.28
C PRO A 384 8.02 2.13 18.69
N LEU A 385 8.94 2.84 19.34
CA LEU A 385 10.36 2.86 19.04
C LEU A 385 10.93 1.45 18.94
#